data_54e34b356164ef32c6a2e17449721b10
#
_entry.id   54e34b356164ef32c6a2e17449721b10
#
_cell.length_a   1.000
_cell.length_b   1.000
_cell.length_c   1.000
_cell.angle_alpha   90.00
_cell.angle_beta   90.00
_cell.angle_gamma   90.00
#
_symmetry.space_group_name_H-M   'P 1'
#
loop_
_entity.id
_entity.type
_entity.pdbx_description
1 polymer ?
#
loop_
_entity_poly.entity_id
_entity_poly.type
_entity_poly.pdbx_seq_one_letter_code
_entity_poly.pdbx_strand_id
1 'polypeptide(L)'
;MATLAAGLGGCQTMSDITVSVASNSEPGPNADPQRAVEVYGDRHRANPKDAEAALAYGQALRANGQRAQAAAVLEQATIANPGNKALLAAYGRALADNGNFQQAFDVLSKAHSPDNPDWHILSVQGTTLDQMGQHEEARRYYTSALKIMPGEPSVLSNLGLSYMLSRELPKAEEVLRQAYADPKADARVRQNLGLVVGLQGRFAEAEDIVKKDLPPDQAAANVAYLKDMLRKDNPRSGGRKPVPLAQLSRPD
;
A
#
# COMPACT_ATOMS: atom_id res chain seq x y z
N MET A 1 50.49 -43.99 -57.23
CA MET A 1 51.14 -42.73 -56.84
C MET A 1 50.03 -41.83 -56.25
N ALA A 2 50.14 -41.52 -55.02
CA ALA A 2 49.11 -40.86 -54.21
C ALA A 2 49.16 -39.36 -54.42
N THR A 3 47.98 -38.73 -54.45
CA THR A 3 47.85 -37.30 -54.22
C THR A 3 46.71 -37.09 -53.23
N LEU A 4 47.09 -36.67 -52.03
CA LEU A 4 46.19 -36.17 -51.00
C LEU A 4 45.69 -34.79 -51.38
N ALA A 5 44.40 -34.57 -51.28
CA ALA A 5 43.75 -33.23 -51.24
C ALA A 5 43.12 -33.03 -49.85
N ALA A 6 43.71 -32.12 -49.11
CA ALA A 6 43.15 -31.67 -47.81
C ALA A 6 42.06 -30.61 -48.04
N GLY A 7 40.83 -30.92 -47.65
CA GLY A 7 39.74 -29.99 -47.63
C GLY A 7 39.63 -29.38 -46.22
N LEU A 8 39.84 -28.06 -46.10
CA LEU A 8 39.58 -27.27 -44.91
C LEU A 8 38.07 -26.92 -44.88
N GLY A 9 37.32 -27.64 -44.10
CA GLY A 9 35.94 -27.28 -43.76
C GLY A 9 35.90 -26.27 -42.62
N GLY A 10 35.64 -25.01 -42.92
CA GLY A 10 35.38 -23.99 -41.93
C GLY A 10 33.98 -24.17 -41.31
N CYS A 11 33.94 -24.56 -40.05
CA CYS A 11 32.71 -24.47 -39.26
C CYS A 11 32.44 -23.01 -38.89
N GLN A 12 31.51 -22.40 -39.59
CA GLN A 12 30.89 -21.17 -39.09
C GLN A 12 29.87 -21.59 -38.06
N THR A 13 30.18 -21.36 -36.80
CA THR A 13 29.19 -21.38 -35.71
C THR A 13 28.29 -20.16 -35.87
N MET A 14 27.13 -20.33 -36.46
CA MET A 14 26.04 -19.39 -36.32
C MET A 14 25.65 -19.38 -34.83
N SER A 15 26.01 -18.29 -34.16
CA SER A 15 25.44 -17.96 -32.86
C SER A 15 23.97 -17.73 -33.09
N ASP A 16 23.14 -18.69 -32.68
CA ASP A 16 21.69 -18.50 -32.56
C ASP A 16 21.47 -17.36 -31.57
N ILE A 17 21.21 -16.17 -32.10
CA ILE A 17 20.61 -15.09 -31.35
C ILE A 17 19.16 -15.52 -31.12
N THR A 18 18.94 -16.26 -30.04
CA THR A 18 17.59 -16.42 -29.49
C THR A 18 17.14 -15.05 -28.98
N VAL A 19 16.54 -14.30 -29.86
CA VAL A 19 15.69 -13.18 -29.43
C VAL A 19 14.60 -13.80 -28.58
N SER A 20 14.77 -13.76 -27.25
CA SER A 20 13.68 -14.00 -26.32
C SER A 20 12.59 -13.00 -26.65
N VAL A 21 11.61 -13.43 -27.43
CA VAL A 21 10.33 -12.74 -27.54
C VAL A 21 9.74 -12.86 -26.14
N ALA A 22 10.02 -11.84 -25.29
CA ALA A 22 9.36 -11.70 -24.02
C ALA A 22 7.85 -11.75 -24.32
N SER A 23 7.23 -12.83 -23.91
CA SER A 23 5.78 -12.98 -24.02
C SER A 23 5.14 -11.78 -23.32
N ASN A 24 4.49 -10.91 -24.08
CA ASN A 24 3.69 -9.77 -23.59
C ASN A 24 2.42 -10.26 -22.87
N SER A 25 2.51 -11.36 -22.12
CA SER A 25 1.44 -11.80 -21.24
C SER A 25 1.35 -10.81 -20.08
N GLU A 26 0.13 -10.32 -19.84
CA GLU A 26 -0.14 -9.43 -18.72
C GLU A 26 0.42 -10.02 -17.41
N PRO A 27 1.09 -9.20 -16.60
CA PRO A 27 1.60 -9.66 -15.32
C PRO A 27 0.45 -10.15 -14.44
N GLY A 28 0.53 -11.39 -13.99
CA GLY A 28 -0.43 -11.93 -13.04
C GLY A 28 -0.36 -11.22 -11.66
N PRO A 29 -1.31 -11.50 -10.76
CA PRO A 29 -1.40 -10.81 -9.46
C PRO A 29 -0.17 -10.96 -8.55
N ASN A 30 0.71 -11.94 -8.81
CA ASN A 30 1.96 -12.17 -8.08
C ASN A 30 3.21 -11.83 -8.91
N ALA A 31 3.07 -11.04 -9.97
CA ALA A 31 4.23 -10.64 -10.79
C ALA A 31 5.15 -9.72 -10.01
N ASP A 32 6.45 -9.80 -10.35
CA ASP A 32 7.44 -8.83 -9.89
C ASP A 32 6.96 -7.39 -10.20
N PRO A 33 6.84 -6.51 -9.20
CA PRO A 33 6.37 -5.14 -9.39
C PRO A 33 7.17 -4.38 -10.45
N GLN A 34 8.48 -4.62 -10.55
CA GLN A 34 9.32 -3.99 -11.56
C GLN A 34 8.95 -4.43 -12.97
N ARG A 35 8.73 -5.74 -13.18
CA ARG A 35 8.26 -6.27 -14.47
C ARG A 35 6.90 -5.72 -14.85
N ALA A 36 5.99 -5.55 -13.87
CA ALA A 36 4.68 -4.94 -14.12
C ALA A 36 4.83 -3.49 -14.61
N VAL A 37 5.75 -2.72 -14.02
CA VAL A 37 6.07 -1.35 -14.45
C VAL A 37 6.56 -1.32 -15.90
N GLU A 38 7.44 -2.24 -16.29
CA GLU A 38 7.95 -2.33 -17.66
C GLU A 38 6.82 -2.63 -18.67
N VAL A 39 6.06 -3.71 -18.43
CA VAL A 39 5.00 -4.17 -19.34
C VAL A 39 3.88 -3.12 -19.50
N TYR A 40 3.37 -2.59 -18.38
CA TYR A 40 2.31 -1.58 -18.45
C TYR A 40 2.83 -0.22 -18.91
N GLY A 41 4.11 0.09 -18.66
CA GLY A 41 4.78 1.27 -19.19
C GLY A 41 4.88 1.25 -20.72
N ASP A 42 5.24 0.10 -21.32
CA ASP A 42 5.28 -0.09 -22.78
C ASP A 42 3.88 0.09 -23.39
N ARG A 43 2.86 -0.52 -22.79
CA ARG A 43 1.46 -0.38 -23.22
C ARG A 43 1.00 1.07 -23.17
N HIS A 44 1.31 1.79 -22.09
CA HIS A 44 0.97 3.20 -21.96
C HIS A 44 1.72 4.08 -22.98
N ARG A 45 3.01 3.81 -23.23
CA ARG A 45 3.79 4.53 -24.27
C ARG A 45 3.22 4.32 -25.68
N ALA A 46 2.71 3.13 -25.97
CA ALA A 46 2.08 2.84 -27.25
C ALA A 46 0.76 3.60 -27.45
N ASN A 47 0.01 3.84 -26.37
CA ASN A 47 -1.25 4.60 -26.41
C ASN A 47 -1.41 5.48 -25.15
N PRO A 48 -0.80 6.68 -25.10
CA PRO A 48 -0.80 7.52 -23.91
C PRO A 48 -2.16 8.07 -23.48
N LYS A 49 -3.16 8.04 -24.37
CA LYS A 49 -4.54 8.50 -24.09
C LYS A 49 -5.48 7.39 -23.62
N ASP A 50 -5.03 6.14 -23.67
CA ASP A 50 -5.80 4.99 -23.21
C ASP A 50 -5.90 5.02 -21.67
N ALA A 51 -7.13 5.14 -21.18
CA ALA A 51 -7.43 5.21 -19.76
C ALA A 51 -7.05 3.92 -19.01
N GLU A 52 -7.25 2.74 -19.63
CA GLU A 52 -6.92 1.45 -19.02
C GLU A 52 -5.41 1.25 -18.94
N ALA A 53 -4.68 1.57 -19.99
CA ALA A 53 -3.22 1.48 -20.01
C ALA A 53 -2.59 2.42 -18.95
N ALA A 54 -3.09 3.65 -18.84
CA ALA A 54 -2.64 4.60 -17.85
C ALA A 54 -2.97 4.15 -16.41
N LEU A 55 -4.18 3.59 -16.21
CA LEU A 55 -4.60 3.06 -14.92
C LEU A 55 -3.70 1.90 -14.47
N ALA A 56 -3.48 0.92 -15.34
CA ALA A 56 -2.63 -0.23 -15.06
C ALA A 56 -1.17 0.19 -14.77
N TYR A 57 -0.64 1.11 -15.57
CA TYR A 57 0.72 1.64 -15.37
C TYR A 57 0.83 2.41 -14.05
N GLY A 58 -0.12 3.30 -13.74
CA GLY A 58 -0.14 4.03 -12.47
C GLY A 58 -0.24 3.12 -11.26
N GLN A 59 -1.02 2.03 -11.34
CA GLN A 59 -1.11 1.03 -10.28
C GLN A 59 0.20 0.26 -10.10
N ALA A 60 0.86 -0.13 -11.20
CA ALA A 60 2.15 -0.81 -11.17
C ALA A 60 3.25 0.08 -10.54
N LEU A 61 3.30 1.36 -10.92
CA LEU A 61 4.21 2.34 -10.35
C LEU A 61 4.01 2.50 -8.83
N ARG A 62 2.73 2.56 -8.38
CA ARG A 62 2.41 2.61 -6.95
C ARG A 62 2.87 1.36 -6.20
N ALA A 63 2.61 0.19 -6.76
CA ALA A 63 3.03 -1.10 -6.18
C ALA A 63 4.56 -1.21 -6.09
N ASN A 64 5.29 -0.62 -7.05
CA ASN A 64 6.74 -0.56 -7.08
C ASN A 64 7.34 0.62 -6.28
N GLY A 65 6.52 1.35 -5.50
CA GLY A 65 6.98 2.47 -4.67
C GLY A 65 7.31 3.76 -5.42
N GLN A 66 7.13 3.83 -6.74
CA GLN A 66 7.39 4.99 -7.59
C GLN A 66 6.24 6.01 -7.52
N ARG A 67 5.98 6.52 -6.31
CA ARG A 67 4.78 7.30 -5.95
C ARG A 67 4.61 8.58 -6.74
N ALA A 68 5.69 9.36 -6.87
CA ALA A 68 5.67 10.62 -7.62
C ALA A 68 5.38 10.40 -9.11
N GLN A 69 5.98 9.36 -9.71
CA GLN A 69 5.75 9.01 -11.11
C GLN A 69 4.33 8.49 -11.33
N ALA A 70 3.80 7.70 -10.41
CA ALA A 70 2.41 7.25 -10.45
C ALA A 70 1.44 8.44 -10.44
N ALA A 71 1.65 9.42 -9.55
CA ALA A 71 0.83 10.62 -9.50
C ALA A 71 0.88 11.40 -10.83
N ALA A 72 2.08 11.61 -11.39
CA ALA A 72 2.24 12.34 -12.65
C ALA A 72 1.57 11.64 -13.85
N VAL A 73 1.73 10.33 -13.98
CA VAL A 73 1.09 9.55 -15.06
C VAL A 73 -0.43 9.61 -14.94
N LEU A 74 -0.97 9.41 -13.74
CA LEU A 74 -2.42 9.41 -13.52
C LEU A 74 -3.01 10.83 -13.65
N GLU A 75 -2.27 11.87 -13.30
CA GLU A 75 -2.68 13.26 -13.57
C GLU A 75 -2.89 13.49 -15.06
N GLN A 76 -1.89 13.18 -15.89
CA GLN A 76 -1.99 13.32 -17.34
C GLN A 76 -3.15 12.50 -17.92
N ALA A 77 -3.36 11.29 -17.38
CA ALA A 77 -4.47 10.45 -17.79
C ALA A 77 -5.85 11.07 -17.44
N THR A 78 -5.99 11.71 -16.27
CA THR A 78 -7.24 12.40 -15.91
C THR A 78 -7.52 13.62 -16.78
N ILE A 79 -6.48 14.32 -17.24
CA ILE A 79 -6.60 15.44 -18.18
C ILE A 79 -7.04 14.92 -19.56
N ALA A 80 -6.45 13.80 -20.01
CA ALA A 80 -6.80 13.20 -21.30
C ALA A 80 -8.20 12.54 -21.31
N ASN A 81 -8.73 12.14 -20.15
CA ASN A 81 -10.00 11.43 -19.98
C ASN A 81 -10.86 12.12 -18.89
N PRO A 82 -11.41 13.31 -19.14
CA PRO A 82 -12.15 14.06 -18.14
C PRO A 82 -13.36 13.29 -17.60
N GLY A 83 -13.54 13.31 -16.28
CA GLY A 83 -14.68 12.65 -15.62
C GLY A 83 -14.56 11.13 -15.48
N ASN A 84 -13.45 10.52 -15.89
CA ASN A 84 -13.22 9.09 -15.65
C ASN A 84 -12.98 8.82 -14.14
N LYS A 85 -14.00 8.26 -13.49
CA LYS A 85 -13.99 8.04 -12.04
C LYS A 85 -12.91 7.06 -11.60
N ALA A 86 -12.58 6.05 -12.39
CA ALA A 86 -11.54 5.08 -12.08
C ALA A 86 -10.15 5.75 -12.06
N LEU A 87 -9.86 6.60 -13.06
CA LEU A 87 -8.63 7.38 -13.09
C LEU A 87 -8.56 8.39 -11.94
N LEU A 88 -9.65 9.10 -11.63
CA LEU A 88 -9.71 10.02 -10.50
C LEU A 88 -9.45 9.29 -9.17
N ALA A 89 -10.04 8.11 -8.96
CA ALA A 89 -9.79 7.30 -7.78
C ALA A 89 -8.34 6.84 -7.68
N ALA A 90 -7.75 6.40 -8.80
CA ALA A 90 -6.35 5.98 -8.85
C ALA A 90 -5.39 7.16 -8.61
N TYR A 91 -5.67 8.32 -9.23
CA TYR A 91 -4.89 9.54 -9.05
C TYR A 91 -4.94 10.03 -7.60
N GLY A 92 -6.13 10.07 -7.00
CA GLY A 92 -6.28 10.45 -5.60
C GLY A 92 -5.51 9.53 -4.65
N ARG A 93 -5.51 8.21 -4.90
CA ARG A 93 -4.67 7.26 -4.14
C ARG A 93 -3.17 7.53 -4.33
N ALA A 94 -2.73 7.78 -5.56
CA ALA A 94 -1.33 8.08 -5.85
C ALA A 94 -0.87 9.38 -5.17
N LEU A 95 -1.72 10.40 -5.14
CA LEU A 95 -1.47 11.64 -4.40
C LEU A 95 -1.34 11.40 -2.90
N ALA A 96 -2.24 10.59 -2.31
CA ALA A 96 -2.17 10.24 -0.90
C ALA A 96 -0.86 9.48 -0.57
N ASP A 97 -0.48 8.50 -1.39
CA ASP A 97 0.79 7.76 -1.23
C ASP A 97 2.01 8.68 -1.37
N ASN A 98 1.90 9.75 -2.17
CA ASN A 98 2.96 10.74 -2.38
C ASN A 98 2.97 11.87 -1.32
N GLY A 99 2.03 11.85 -0.35
CA GLY A 99 1.94 12.84 0.72
C GLY A 99 1.17 14.12 0.36
N ASN A 100 0.56 14.20 -0.82
CA ASN A 100 -0.25 15.34 -1.27
C ASN A 100 -1.68 15.21 -0.75
N PHE A 101 -1.88 15.20 0.57
CA PHE A 101 -3.13 14.79 1.21
C PHE A 101 -4.32 15.68 0.86
N GLN A 102 -4.20 17.00 0.89
CA GLN A 102 -5.30 17.90 0.55
C GLN A 102 -5.76 17.68 -0.90
N GLN A 103 -4.84 17.64 -1.84
CA GLN A 103 -5.14 17.41 -3.25
C GLN A 103 -5.74 16.01 -3.47
N ALA A 104 -5.25 14.99 -2.74
CA ALA A 104 -5.81 13.64 -2.78
C ALA A 104 -7.28 13.64 -2.37
N PHE A 105 -7.61 14.27 -1.27
CA PHE A 105 -8.99 14.39 -0.78
C PHE A 105 -9.91 15.07 -1.80
N ASP A 106 -9.47 16.18 -2.38
CA ASP A 106 -10.24 16.95 -3.37
C ASP A 106 -10.49 16.15 -4.66
N VAL A 107 -9.50 15.37 -5.11
CA VAL A 107 -9.62 14.49 -6.29
C VAL A 107 -10.53 13.30 -6.00
N LEU A 108 -10.36 12.64 -4.85
CA LEU A 108 -11.19 11.51 -4.42
C LEU A 108 -12.67 11.91 -4.28
N SER A 109 -12.95 13.14 -3.84
CA SER A 109 -14.33 13.65 -3.73
C SER A 109 -15.04 13.75 -5.09
N LYS A 110 -14.30 13.82 -6.19
CA LYS A 110 -14.83 13.82 -7.56
C LYS A 110 -14.94 12.41 -8.17
N ALA A 111 -14.31 11.42 -7.54
CA ALA A 111 -14.26 10.05 -8.06
C ALA A 111 -15.52 9.23 -7.78
N HIS A 112 -16.35 9.65 -6.84
CA HIS A 112 -17.63 9.03 -6.52
C HIS A 112 -18.73 10.10 -6.34
N SER A 113 -19.98 9.68 -6.13
CA SER A 113 -21.09 10.59 -5.85
C SER A 113 -21.90 10.08 -4.66
N PRO A 114 -22.66 10.95 -3.99
CA PRO A 114 -23.53 10.53 -2.88
C PRO A 114 -24.54 9.44 -3.26
N ASP A 115 -25.00 9.43 -4.52
CA ASP A 115 -25.97 8.43 -5.04
C ASP A 115 -25.29 7.10 -5.38
N ASN A 116 -23.97 7.09 -5.58
CA ASN A 116 -23.19 5.89 -5.87
C ASN A 116 -21.86 5.96 -5.12
N PRO A 117 -21.88 5.79 -3.79
CA PRO A 117 -20.68 5.85 -2.98
C PRO A 117 -19.84 4.58 -3.13
N ASP A 118 -18.51 4.74 -3.14
CA ASP A 118 -17.54 3.64 -3.17
C ASP A 118 -16.83 3.58 -1.81
N TRP A 119 -16.98 2.45 -1.10
CA TRP A 119 -16.38 2.27 0.21
C TRP A 119 -14.86 2.31 0.22
N HIS A 120 -14.21 1.89 -0.89
CA HIS A 120 -12.76 1.99 -1.03
C HIS A 120 -12.31 3.46 -1.09
N ILE A 121 -13.04 4.29 -1.85
CA ILE A 121 -12.74 5.73 -1.96
C ILE A 121 -12.95 6.40 -0.60
N LEU A 122 -14.08 6.12 0.06
CA LEU A 122 -14.36 6.63 1.40
C LEU A 122 -13.28 6.23 2.41
N SER A 123 -12.81 4.99 2.35
CA SER A 123 -11.71 4.53 3.22
C SER A 123 -10.41 5.29 2.96
N VAL A 124 -10.05 5.55 1.70
CA VAL A 124 -8.86 6.34 1.35
C VAL A 124 -9.02 7.81 1.75
N GLN A 125 -10.22 8.40 1.61
CA GLN A 125 -10.50 9.75 2.12
C GLN A 125 -10.30 9.81 3.65
N GLY A 126 -10.77 8.80 4.37
CA GLY A 126 -10.53 8.67 5.81
C GLY A 126 -9.04 8.63 6.16
N THR A 127 -8.25 7.79 5.47
CA THR A 127 -6.79 7.73 5.72
C THR A 127 -6.10 9.06 5.37
N THR A 128 -6.56 9.74 4.34
CA THR A 128 -6.03 11.05 3.94
C THR A 128 -6.30 12.12 5.01
N LEU A 129 -7.51 12.12 5.59
CA LEU A 129 -7.88 13.00 6.72
C LEU A 129 -7.05 12.69 7.98
N ASP A 130 -6.82 11.41 8.28
CA ASP A 130 -5.95 11.01 9.40
C ASP A 130 -4.53 11.55 9.24
N GLN A 131 -3.98 11.52 8.02
CA GLN A 131 -2.65 12.09 7.73
C GLN A 131 -2.61 13.63 7.88
N MET A 132 -3.76 14.29 7.74
CA MET A 132 -3.92 15.73 8.00
C MET A 132 -4.22 16.03 9.48
N GLY A 133 -4.29 15.03 10.35
CA GLY A 133 -4.62 15.18 11.77
C GLY A 133 -6.12 15.35 12.07
N GLN A 134 -6.98 15.18 11.06
CA GLN A 134 -8.44 15.36 11.16
C GLN A 134 -9.13 14.04 11.54
N HIS A 135 -8.73 13.46 12.67
CA HIS A 135 -9.11 12.10 13.07
C HIS A 135 -10.63 11.90 13.26
N GLU A 136 -11.32 12.88 13.81
CA GLU A 136 -12.78 12.75 13.99
C GLU A 136 -13.52 12.73 12.66
N GLU A 137 -13.08 13.54 11.70
CA GLU A 137 -13.65 13.56 10.37
C GLU A 137 -13.31 12.26 9.62
N ALA A 138 -12.05 11.77 9.70
CA ALA A 138 -11.64 10.49 9.16
C ALA A 138 -12.56 9.35 9.60
N ARG A 139 -12.90 9.28 10.89
CA ARG A 139 -13.80 8.26 11.43
C ARG A 139 -15.22 8.32 10.85
N ARG A 140 -15.71 9.49 10.46
CA ARG A 140 -17.00 9.61 9.75
C ARG A 140 -16.95 8.94 8.38
N TYR A 141 -15.83 9.09 7.66
CA TYR A 141 -15.62 8.44 6.37
C TYR A 141 -15.50 6.92 6.51
N TYR A 142 -14.74 6.42 7.48
CA TYR A 142 -14.68 4.97 7.76
C TYR A 142 -16.03 4.40 8.15
N THR A 143 -16.79 5.10 8.99
CA THR A 143 -18.16 4.71 9.35
C THR A 143 -19.07 4.65 8.12
N SER A 144 -18.93 5.60 7.20
CA SER A 144 -19.68 5.60 5.94
C SER A 144 -19.28 4.44 5.04
N ALA A 145 -17.97 4.11 4.96
CA ALA A 145 -17.49 2.94 4.25
C ALA A 145 -18.04 1.63 4.85
N LEU A 146 -18.07 1.52 6.17
CA LEU A 146 -18.62 0.35 6.88
C LEU A 146 -20.14 0.20 6.77
N LYS A 147 -20.88 1.27 6.49
CA LYS A 147 -22.30 1.17 6.13
C LYS A 147 -22.53 0.49 4.79
N ILE A 148 -21.60 0.66 3.84
CA ILE A 148 -21.65 0.04 2.51
C ILE A 148 -21.10 -1.38 2.56
N MET A 149 -19.99 -1.58 3.25
CA MET A 149 -19.31 -2.88 3.42
C MET A 149 -19.15 -3.19 4.93
N PRO A 150 -20.18 -3.73 5.57
CA PRO A 150 -20.13 -4.05 7.00
C PRO A 150 -19.05 -5.09 7.31
N GLY A 151 -18.28 -4.82 8.36
CA GLY A 151 -17.27 -5.75 8.86
C GLY A 151 -15.99 -5.83 8.03
N GLU A 152 -15.83 -4.99 6.98
CA GLU A 152 -14.62 -5.03 6.13
C GLU A 152 -13.34 -4.83 6.97
N PRO A 153 -12.44 -5.86 7.05
CA PRO A 153 -11.30 -5.83 7.98
C PRO A 153 -10.34 -4.67 7.71
N SER A 154 -10.14 -4.30 6.44
CA SER A 154 -9.24 -3.22 6.06
C SER A 154 -9.75 -1.85 6.53
N VAL A 155 -11.05 -1.62 6.46
CA VAL A 155 -11.69 -0.38 6.94
C VAL A 155 -11.72 -0.33 8.46
N LEU A 156 -12.07 -1.44 9.12
CA LEU A 156 -12.00 -1.54 10.58
C LEU A 156 -10.57 -1.31 11.09
N SER A 157 -9.57 -1.85 10.38
CA SER A 157 -8.16 -1.62 10.73
C SER A 157 -7.78 -0.14 10.65
N ASN A 158 -8.19 0.56 9.59
CA ASN A 158 -7.96 2.00 9.45
C ASN A 158 -8.69 2.80 10.54
N LEU A 159 -9.95 2.45 10.84
CA LEU A 159 -10.72 3.07 11.94
C LEU A 159 -10.03 2.86 13.30
N GLY A 160 -9.52 1.66 13.56
CA GLY A 160 -8.75 1.36 14.77
C GLY A 160 -7.46 2.19 14.88
N LEU A 161 -6.72 2.35 13.77
CA LEU A 161 -5.56 3.24 13.72
C LEU A 161 -5.94 4.71 13.96
N SER A 162 -7.05 5.18 13.42
CA SER A 162 -7.55 6.53 13.67
C SER A 162 -7.82 6.79 15.16
N TYR A 163 -8.42 5.82 15.87
CA TYR A 163 -8.57 5.89 17.33
C TYR A 163 -7.21 5.87 18.05
N MET A 164 -6.27 5.06 17.58
CA MET A 164 -4.91 5.02 18.15
C MET A 164 -4.21 6.38 18.02
N LEU A 165 -4.29 7.03 16.85
CA LEU A 165 -3.73 8.36 16.60
C LEU A 165 -4.32 9.42 17.53
N SER A 166 -5.60 9.31 17.90
CA SER A 166 -6.26 10.15 18.91
C SER A 166 -6.00 9.70 20.36
N ARG A 167 -5.14 8.70 20.59
CA ARG A 167 -4.84 8.10 21.89
C ARG A 167 -6.03 7.43 22.59
N GLU A 168 -7.06 7.08 21.85
CA GLU A 168 -8.25 6.35 22.35
C GLU A 168 -8.01 4.83 22.26
N LEU A 169 -6.92 4.35 22.91
CA LEU A 169 -6.43 2.98 22.80
C LEU A 169 -7.48 1.89 23.09
N PRO A 170 -8.39 2.03 24.07
CA PRO A 170 -9.44 1.02 24.30
C PRO A 170 -10.39 0.87 23.11
N LYS A 171 -10.79 1.98 22.47
CA LYS A 171 -11.64 1.93 21.27
C LYS A 171 -10.89 1.40 20.07
N ALA A 172 -9.61 1.78 19.94
CA ALA A 172 -8.75 1.24 18.89
C ALA A 172 -8.68 -0.29 18.96
N GLU A 173 -8.46 -0.83 20.15
CA GLU A 173 -8.42 -2.27 20.38
C GLU A 173 -9.76 -2.95 20.08
N GLU A 174 -10.87 -2.40 20.55
CA GLU A 174 -12.21 -2.95 20.31
C GLU A 174 -12.47 -3.14 18.81
N VAL A 175 -12.20 -2.08 18.02
CA VAL A 175 -12.42 -2.11 16.56
C VAL A 175 -11.42 -3.05 15.86
N LEU A 176 -10.16 -3.06 16.28
CA LEU A 176 -9.16 -3.96 15.70
C LEU A 176 -9.42 -5.43 16.02
N ARG A 177 -10.01 -5.74 17.18
CA ARG A 177 -10.45 -7.11 17.50
C ARG A 177 -11.61 -7.56 16.61
N GLN A 178 -12.52 -6.65 16.26
CA GLN A 178 -13.57 -6.95 15.28
C GLN A 178 -12.95 -7.27 13.92
N ALA A 179 -11.98 -6.45 13.44
CA ALA A 179 -11.25 -6.74 12.22
C ALA A 179 -10.50 -8.09 12.26
N TYR A 180 -9.85 -8.37 13.40
CA TYR A 180 -9.06 -9.59 13.60
C TYR A 180 -9.89 -10.86 13.65
N ALA A 181 -11.17 -10.79 14.05
CA ALA A 181 -12.09 -11.92 14.09
C ALA A 181 -12.51 -12.41 12.69
N ASP A 182 -12.36 -11.60 11.65
CA ASP A 182 -12.70 -11.97 10.28
C ASP A 182 -11.62 -12.89 9.69
N PRO A 183 -11.99 -14.03 9.04
CA PRO A 183 -11.04 -14.92 8.38
C PRO A 183 -10.19 -14.25 7.28
N LYS A 184 -10.67 -13.14 6.72
CA LYS A 184 -9.95 -12.34 5.71
C LYS A 184 -8.95 -11.35 6.31
N ALA A 185 -8.86 -11.26 7.65
CA ALA A 185 -7.90 -10.39 8.30
C ALA A 185 -6.47 -10.70 7.86
N ASP A 186 -5.79 -9.73 7.30
CA ASP A 186 -4.42 -9.83 6.84
C ASP A 186 -3.38 -9.58 7.96
N ALA A 187 -2.10 -9.68 7.62
CA ALA A 187 -1.01 -9.44 8.56
C ALA A 187 -1.05 -8.01 9.13
N ARG A 188 -1.52 -7.00 8.37
CA ARG A 188 -1.59 -5.61 8.84
C ARG A 188 -2.59 -5.46 9.98
N VAL A 189 -3.74 -6.13 9.91
CA VAL A 189 -4.73 -6.13 11.00
C VAL A 189 -4.10 -6.66 12.28
N ARG A 190 -3.37 -7.78 12.19
CA ARG A 190 -2.67 -8.39 13.35
C ARG A 190 -1.56 -7.50 13.90
N GLN A 191 -0.77 -6.90 13.03
CA GLN A 191 0.29 -5.97 13.43
C GLN A 191 -0.29 -4.72 14.11
N ASN A 192 -1.38 -4.14 13.56
CA ASN A 192 -2.04 -2.99 14.16
C ASN A 192 -2.66 -3.32 15.52
N LEU A 193 -3.30 -4.50 15.66
CA LEU A 193 -3.82 -4.96 16.95
C LEU A 193 -2.66 -5.18 17.94
N GLY A 194 -1.60 -5.85 17.54
CA GLY A 194 -0.41 -6.07 18.38
C GLY A 194 0.21 -4.75 18.83
N LEU A 195 0.30 -3.76 17.94
CA LEU A 195 0.78 -2.43 18.29
C LEU A 195 -0.10 -1.77 19.36
N VAL A 196 -1.42 -1.75 19.17
CA VAL A 196 -2.36 -1.11 20.12
C VAL A 196 -2.36 -1.82 21.47
N VAL A 197 -2.32 -3.14 21.49
CA VAL A 197 -2.22 -3.95 22.74
C VAL A 197 -0.88 -3.69 23.45
N GLY A 198 0.21 -3.61 22.69
CA GLY A 198 1.53 -3.28 23.23
C GLY A 198 1.63 -1.85 23.79
N LEU A 199 1.00 -0.85 23.12
CA LEU A 199 0.90 0.52 23.63
C LEU A 199 0.14 0.61 24.95
N GLN A 200 -0.74 -0.34 25.25
CA GLN A 200 -1.41 -0.48 26.55
C GLN A 200 -0.59 -1.24 27.59
N GLY A 201 0.67 -1.61 27.28
CA GLY A 201 1.60 -2.31 28.18
C GLY A 201 1.42 -3.84 28.23
N ARG A 202 0.53 -4.41 27.42
CA ARG A 202 0.28 -5.87 27.36
C ARG A 202 1.23 -6.54 26.38
N PHE A 203 2.54 -6.51 26.68
CA PHE A 203 3.60 -6.90 25.75
C PHE A 203 3.57 -8.38 25.38
N ALA A 204 3.29 -9.28 26.32
CA ALA A 204 3.21 -10.72 26.02
C ALA A 204 2.08 -11.02 25.03
N GLU A 205 0.91 -10.43 25.23
CA GLU A 205 -0.22 -10.58 24.32
C GLU A 205 0.05 -9.98 22.94
N ALA A 206 0.70 -8.81 22.88
CA ALA A 206 1.11 -8.18 21.62
C ALA A 206 2.06 -9.10 20.84
N GLU A 207 3.02 -9.74 21.49
CA GLU A 207 3.94 -10.69 20.89
C GLU A 207 3.22 -11.92 20.33
N ASP A 208 2.28 -12.49 21.10
CA ASP A 208 1.49 -13.65 20.66
C ASP A 208 0.60 -13.35 19.45
N ILE A 209 0.11 -12.11 19.35
CA ILE A 209 -0.68 -11.69 18.18
C ILE A 209 0.19 -11.63 16.93
N VAL A 210 1.37 -10.99 16.99
CA VAL A 210 2.21 -10.77 15.80
C VAL A 210 3.05 -11.99 15.41
N LYS A 211 3.28 -12.95 16.31
CA LYS A 211 3.93 -14.25 16.01
C LYS A 211 3.23 -15.08 14.94
N LYS A 212 1.96 -14.78 14.64
CA LYS A 212 1.25 -15.49 13.57
C LYS A 212 1.80 -15.17 12.17
N ASP A 213 2.46 -14.01 12.02
CA ASP A 213 2.98 -13.53 10.74
C ASP A 213 4.50 -13.36 10.75
N LEU A 214 5.12 -13.26 11.93
CA LEU A 214 6.53 -13.00 12.08
C LEU A 214 7.25 -14.17 12.75
N PRO A 215 8.51 -14.43 12.39
CA PRO A 215 9.37 -15.30 13.16
C PRO A 215 9.42 -14.88 14.63
N PRO A 216 9.53 -15.84 15.58
CA PRO A 216 9.47 -15.54 17.02
C PRO A 216 10.48 -14.50 17.50
N ASP A 217 11.69 -14.53 16.94
CA ASP A 217 12.77 -13.57 17.24
C ASP A 217 12.43 -12.15 16.77
N GLN A 218 11.83 -12.01 15.59
CA GLN A 218 11.37 -10.71 15.07
C GLN A 218 10.18 -10.18 15.87
N ALA A 219 9.22 -11.02 16.22
CA ALA A 219 8.08 -10.64 17.06
C ALA A 219 8.56 -10.12 18.42
N ALA A 220 9.47 -10.84 19.07
CA ALA A 220 10.08 -10.44 20.34
C ALA A 220 10.87 -9.12 20.21
N ALA A 221 11.65 -8.94 19.14
CA ALA A 221 12.42 -7.73 18.89
C ALA A 221 11.49 -6.50 18.71
N ASN A 222 10.40 -6.64 17.95
CA ASN A 222 9.42 -5.57 17.73
C ASN A 222 8.77 -5.13 19.05
N VAL A 223 8.38 -6.08 19.88
CA VAL A 223 7.78 -5.79 21.20
C VAL A 223 8.79 -5.20 22.16
N ALA A 224 10.04 -5.67 22.17
CA ALA A 224 11.11 -5.10 22.99
C ALA A 224 11.39 -3.65 22.60
N TYR A 225 11.43 -3.34 21.30
CA TYR A 225 11.57 -1.98 20.78
C TYR A 225 10.44 -1.07 21.26
N LEU A 226 9.19 -1.52 21.14
CA LEU A 226 8.01 -0.77 21.61
C LEU A 226 8.08 -0.50 23.12
N LYS A 227 8.47 -1.50 23.91
CA LYS A 227 8.63 -1.39 25.36
C LYS A 227 9.72 -0.36 25.73
N ASP A 228 10.83 -0.35 25.01
CA ASP A 228 11.92 0.61 25.23
C ASP A 228 11.49 2.04 24.86
N MET A 229 10.76 2.22 23.78
CA MET A 229 10.18 3.52 23.40
C MET A 229 9.25 4.07 24.49
N LEU A 230 8.30 3.26 24.96
CA LEU A 230 7.37 3.67 26.02
C LEU A 230 8.07 4.01 27.34
N ARG A 231 9.20 3.36 27.63
CA ARG A 231 10.03 3.72 28.79
C ARG A 231 10.71 5.08 28.63
N LYS A 232 11.16 5.42 27.42
CA LYS A 232 11.84 6.69 27.13
C LYS A 232 10.87 7.87 27.10
N ASP A 233 9.62 7.65 26.71
CA ASP A 233 8.57 8.69 26.67
C ASP A 233 7.90 8.93 28.03
N ASN A 234 8.23 8.16 29.08
CA ASN A 234 7.66 8.37 30.41
C ASN A 234 8.22 9.66 31.03
N PRO A 235 7.35 10.65 31.43
CA PRO A 235 7.80 11.94 31.96
C PRO A 235 8.67 11.88 33.19
N ARG A 236 8.73 10.73 33.89
CA ARG A 236 9.64 10.50 35.04
C ARG A 236 11.11 10.28 34.65
N SER A 237 11.42 10.15 33.39
CA SER A 237 12.78 9.93 32.84
C SER A 237 13.31 11.14 32.07
N GLY A 238 13.05 12.38 32.50
CA GLY A 238 13.74 13.62 32.10
C GLY A 238 13.92 13.82 30.58
N GLY A 239 13.02 14.50 29.93
CA GLY A 239 13.38 15.45 28.88
C GLY A 239 13.73 14.93 27.50
N ARG A 240 12.85 14.19 26.81
CA ARG A 240 12.87 14.14 25.32
C ARG A 240 11.47 14.32 24.74
N LYS A 241 11.40 15.13 23.67
CA LYS A 241 10.16 15.37 22.92
C LYS A 241 9.62 14.06 22.33
N PRO A 242 8.29 13.85 22.29
CA PRO A 242 7.69 12.65 21.70
C PRO A 242 8.13 12.49 20.25
N VAL A 243 8.53 11.26 19.89
CA VAL A 243 8.77 10.91 18.47
C VAL A 243 7.42 10.76 17.79
N PRO A 244 7.18 11.40 16.63
CA PRO A 244 5.93 11.24 15.91
C PRO A 244 5.69 9.77 15.52
N LEU A 245 4.52 9.23 15.86
CA LEU A 245 4.08 7.84 15.57
C LEU A 245 4.12 7.47 14.08
N ALA A 246 4.10 8.48 13.20
CA ALA A 246 4.23 8.31 11.75
C ALA A 246 5.56 7.65 11.29
N GLN A 247 6.56 7.52 12.17
CA GLN A 247 7.83 6.85 11.86
C GLN A 247 7.81 5.35 12.17
N LEU A 248 6.79 4.85 12.86
CA LEU A 248 6.68 3.44 13.28
C LEU A 248 6.08 2.52 12.22
N SER A 249 5.47 3.07 11.17
CA SER A 249 4.76 2.33 10.13
C SER A 249 5.51 2.23 8.79
N ARG A 250 6.83 2.46 8.77
CA ARG A 250 7.63 2.21 7.56
C ARG A 250 8.35 0.87 7.70
N PRO A 251 7.97 -0.16 6.97
CA PRO A 251 8.90 -1.23 6.63
C PRO A 251 9.91 -0.67 5.61
N ASP A 252 11.17 -0.97 5.83
CA ASP A 252 12.25 -0.81 4.84
C ASP A 252 12.01 -1.70 3.61
#